data_cf56b80a10521f5e3a81c331d1fafc24
#
_entry.id   cf56b80a10521f5e3a81c331d1fafc24
#
_cell.length_a   1.000
_cell.length_b   1.000
_cell.length_c   1.000
_cell.angle_alpha   90.00
_cell.angle_beta   90.00
_cell.angle_gamma   90.00
#
_symmetry.space_group_name_H-M   'P 1'
#
loop_
_entity.id
_entity.type
_entity.pdbx_description
1 polymer ?
#
loop_
_entity_poly.entity_id
_entity_poly.type
_entity_poly.pdbx_seq_one_letter_code
_entity_poly.pdbx_strand_id
1 'polypeptide(L)'
;KNGFIPDLSAIPDRVVKAARLMFLNYPNNPTSAVTLPGFFEEAVDFARDHDLIIVHDNAYSEIAFDGYKAPSFLECDGAMEVAIEMHSLSKTYNMTGWRIGMACGNRDIIAGLSRVKTNVDSGVFDAVQKAAVTALSGPQDAVHAACRVYQERRDVLVRGLCDLGFAVDAPKATFYIWMAVDDCMAFATRLLDEAGIVVTPGIGFGSGGDGYVRFALTRSAGRIHEAVERIGGLDL
;
A
#
# COMPACT_ATOMS: atom_id res chain seq x y z
N LYS A 1 -11.30 -6.46 -13.11
CA LYS A 1 -12.37 -7.43 -12.80
C LYS A 1 -12.16 -8.10 -11.44
N ASN A 2 -10.91 -8.30 -10.98
CA ASN A 2 -10.57 -9.03 -9.75
C ASN A 2 -10.21 -8.09 -8.58
N GLY A 3 -10.62 -6.81 -8.58
CA GLY A 3 -10.31 -5.88 -7.50
C GLY A 3 -8.79 -5.67 -7.26
N PHE A 4 -7.97 -5.79 -8.31
CA PHE A 4 -6.51 -5.73 -8.24
C PHE A 4 -5.88 -6.89 -7.44
N ILE A 5 -6.57 -8.02 -7.31
CA ILE A 5 -6.02 -9.27 -6.80
C ILE A 5 -5.54 -10.10 -8.00
N PRO A 6 -4.30 -10.60 -8.02
CA PRO A 6 -3.82 -11.44 -9.12
C PRO A 6 -4.52 -12.79 -9.12
N ASP A 7 -4.77 -13.30 -10.31
CA ASP A 7 -5.15 -14.69 -10.52
C ASP A 7 -3.85 -15.49 -10.68
N LEU A 8 -3.50 -16.27 -9.66
CA LEU A 8 -2.26 -17.04 -9.65
C LEU A 8 -2.25 -18.11 -10.73
N SER A 9 -3.42 -18.66 -11.06
CA SER A 9 -3.55 -19.68 -12.11
C SER A 9 -3.32 -19.13 -13.52
N ALA A 10 -3.45 -17.83 -13.70
CA ALA A 10 -3.20 -17.15 -14.97
C ALA A 10 -1.71 -16.82 -15.23
N ILE A 11 -0.83 -17.10 -14.26
CA ILE A 11 0.61 -16.86 -14.44
C ILE A 11 1.17 -17.88 -15.44
N PRO A 12 1.80 -17.43 -16.55
CA PRO A 12 2.32 -18.38 -17.54
C PRO A 12 3.36 -19.32 -16.96
N ASP A 13 3.29 -20.62 -17.28
CA ASP A 13 4.23 -21.66 -16.81
C ASP A 13 5.70 -21.27 -16.94
N ARG A 14 6.05 -20.61 -18.05
CA ARG A 14 7.44 -20.15 -18.28
C ARG A 14 7.91 -19.15 -17.24
N VAL A 15 6.99 -18.33 -16.71
CA VAL A 15 7.27 -17.32 -15.67
C VAL A 15 7.42 -18.05 -14.34
N VAL A 16 6.48 -18.92 -14.00
CA VAL A 16 6.52 -19.72 -12.77
C VAL A 16 7.82 -20.52 -12.67
N LYS A 17 8.21 -21.25 -13.72
CA LYS A 17 9.45 -22.05 -13.77
C LYS A 17 10.74 -21.22 -13.63
N ALA A 18 10.72 -19.96 -14.07
CA ALA A 18 11.86 -19.06 -13.98
C ALA A 18 11.90 -18.26 -12.68
N ALA A 19 10.77 -18.05 -12.04
CA ALA A 19 10.64 -17.26 -10.82
C ALA A 19 11.36 -17.94 -9.63
N ARG A 20 11.77 -17.13 -8.66
CA ARG A 20 12.28 -17.55 -7.35
C ARG A 20 11.62 -16.76 -6.24
N LEU A 21 11.09 -15.58 -6.57
CA LEU A 21 10.45 -14.66 -5.65
C LEU A 21 9.12 -14.22 -6.22
N MET A 22 8.12 -14.08 -5.35
CA MET A 22 6.86 -13.42 -5.61
C MET A 22 6.72 -12.26 -4.63
N PHE A 23 6.53 -11.04 -5.15
CA PHE A 23 6.24 -9.87 -4.33
C PHE A 23 4.74 -9.63 -4.30
N LEU A 24 4.19 -9.54 -3.09
CA LEU A 24 2.81 -9.13 -2.84
C LEU A 24 2.81 -7.86 -2.01
N ASN A 25 1.86 -6.95 -2.25
CA ASN A 25 1.70 -5.74 -1.46
C ASN A 25 0.22 -5.52 -1.15
N TYR A 26 -0.18 -5.80 0.08
CA TYR A 26 -1.55 -5.60 0.58
C TYR A 26 -1.53 -5.19 2.06
N PRO A 27 -2.24 -4.10 2.42
CA PRO A 27 -2.98 -3.18 1.54
C PRO A 27 -2.08 -2.51 0.51
N ASN A 28 -2.58 -2.36 -0.71
CA ASN A 28 -1.75 -2.05 -1.88
C ASN A 28 -1.52 -0.54 -2.09
N ASN A 29 -0.33 -0.18 -2.46
CA ASN A 29 -0.01 1.08 -3.11
C ASN A 29 0.36 0.80 -4.58
N PRO A 30 -0.39 1.32 -5.58
CA PRO A 30 -1.22 2.53 -5.52
C PRO A 30 -2.73 2.29 -5.35
N THR A 31 -3.24 1.08 -5.52
CA THR A 31 -4.66 0.79 -5.77
C THR A 31 -5.54 0.85 -4.53
N SER A 32 -4.94 0.83 -3.34
CA SER A 32 -5.62 0.66 -2.04
C SER A 32 -6.40 -0.65 -1.91
N ALA A 33 -6.17 -1.59 -2.81
CA ALA A 33 -6.77 -2.91 -2.74
C ALA A 33 -6.36 -3.64 -1.45
N VAL A 34 -7.29 -4.40 -0.92
CA VAL A 34 -7.09 -5.30 0.22
C VAL A 34 -7.34 -6.73 -0.24
N THR A 35 -6.72 -7.71 0.42
CA THR A 35 -6.88 -9.12 0.06
C THR A 35 -8.31 -9.62 0.28
N LEU A 36 -8.71 -10.58 -0.53
CA LEU A 36 -9.91 -11.38 -0.32
C LEU A 36 -9.60 -12.54 0.65
N PRO A 37 -10.59 -13.01 1.41
CA PRO A 37 -10.43 -14.22 2.21
C PRO A 37 -9.95 -15.39 1.35
N GLY A 38 -8.96 -16.13 1.82
CA GLY A 38 -8.40 -17.30 1.12
C GLY A 38 -7.25 -16.98 0.14
N PHE A 39 -7.04 -15.73 -0.22
CA PHE A 39 -5.98 -15.40 -1.20
C PHE A 39 -4.56 -15.66 -0.65
N PHE A 40 -4.32 -15.38 0.62
CA PHE A 40 -3.00 -15.62 1.21
C PHE A 40 -2.72 -17.11 1.35
N GLU A 41 -3.73 -17.91 1.70
CA GLU A 41 -3.65 -19.37 1.73
C GLU A 41 -3.34 -19.93 0.34
N GLU A 42 -4.05 -19.47 -0.70
CA GLU A 42 -3.76 -19.81 -2.09
C GLU A 42 -2.33 -19.46 -2.50
N ALA A 43 -1.83 -18.30 -2.06
CA ALA A 43 -0.47 -17.86 -2.37
C ALA A 43 0.58 -18.71 -1.63
N VAL A 44 0.32 -19.17 -0.41
CA VAL A 44 1.20 -20.10 0.32
C VAL A 44 1.29 -21.43 -0.41
N ASP A 45 0.15 -22.01 -0.80
CA ASP A 45 0.11 -23.28 -1.52
C ASP A 45 0.83 -23.16 -2.88
N PHE A 46 0.56 -22.07 -3.61
CA PHE A 46 1.25 -21.78 -4.86
C PHE A 46 2.76 -21.68 -4.70
N ALA A 47 3.22 -21.02 -3.63
CA ALA A 47 4.64 -20.87 -3.37
C ALA A 47 5.33 -22.20 -3.04
N ARG A 48 4.65 -23.09 -2.30
CA ARG A 48 5.14 -24.42 -1.99
C ARG A 48 5.23 -25.30 -3.23
N ASP A 49 4.19 -25.29 -4.06
CA ASP A 49 4.10 -26.11 -5.28
C ASP A 49 5.15 -25.73 -6.32
N HIS A 50 5.63 -24.49 -6.27
CA HIS A 50 6.54 -23.94 -7.28
C HIS A 50 7.93 -23.51 -6.75
N ASP A 51 8.26 -23.87 -5.51
CA ASP A 51 9.55 -23.53 -4.87
C ASP A 51 9.84 -22.02 -4.93
N LEU A 52 8.84 -21.22 -4.56
CA LEU A 52 8.94 -19.76 -4.53
C LEU A 52 9.06 -19.23 -3.11
N ILE A 53 9.75 -18.10 -2.97
CA ILE A 53 9.74 -17.29 -1.76
C ILE A 53 8.76 -16.14 -1.95
N ILE A 54 7.86 -15.95 -0.99
CA ILE A 54 6.98 -14.78 -0.96
C ILE A 54 7.60 -13.66 -0.12
N VAL A 55 7.62 -12.47 -0.70
CA VAL A 55 7.95 -11.23 0.01
C VAL A 55 6.68 -10.39 0.06
N HIS A 56 6.04 -10.33 1.23
CA HIS A 56 4.85 -9.53 1.44
C HIS A 56 5.24 -8.14 1.96
N ASP A 57 5.02 -7.10 1.16
CA ASP A 57 5.17 -5.70 1.58
C ASP A 57 3.88 -5.25 2.30
N ASN A 58 3.93 -5.26 3.63
CA ASN A 58 2.81 -4.94 4.51
C ASN A 58 2.97 -3.57 5.18
N ALA A 59 3.40 -2.57 4.41
CA ALA A 59 3.69 -1.24 4.94
C ALA A 59 2.44 -0.47 5.41
N TYR A 60 1.23 -0.90 5.05
CA TYR A 60 -0.02 -0.18 5.30
C TYR A 60 -1.01 -0.93 6.19
N SER A 61 -0.62 -2.03 6.83
CA SER A 61 -1.50 -2.83 7.70
C SER A 61 -2.24 -2.01 8.74
N GLU A 62 -1.55 -1.05 9.35
CA GLU A 62 -2.09 -0.23 10.43
C GLU A 62 -2.86 1.02 9.94
N ILE A 63 -2.81 1.33 8.65
CA ILE A 63 -3.60 2.43 8.07
C ILE A 63 -4.88 1.83 7.49
N ALA A 64 -5.82 1.54 8.36
CA ALA A 64 -7.07 0.86 8.04
C ALA A 64 -8.27 1.60 8.64
N PHE A 65 -9.44 1.46 8.01
CA PHE A 65 -10.64 2.24 8.27
C PHE A 65 -11.86 1.35 8.46
N ASP A 66 -12.93 1.90 9.04
CA ASP A 66 -14.23 1.24 9.19
C ASP A 66 -14.16 -0.12 9.91
N GLY A 67 -13.22 -0.26 10.83
CA GLY A 67 -13.03 -1.52 11.59
C GLY A 67 -12.35 -2.64 10.78
N TYR A 68 -11.93 -2.37 9.53
CA TYR A 68 -11.13 -3.34 8.79
C TYR A 68 -9.78 -3.56 9.47
N LYS A 69 -9.35 -4.81 9.53
CA LYS A 69 -8.02 -5.22 9.98
C LYS A 69 -7.33 -5.93 8.82
N ALA A 70 -6.20 -5.41 8.37
CA ALA A 70 -5.40 -6.07 7.36
C ALA A 70 -4.78 -7.34 7.96
N PRO A 71 -4.98 -8.51 7.35
CA PRO A 71 -4.34 -9.74 7.80
C PRO A 71 -2.84 -9.68 7.56
N SER A 72 -2.05 -10.28 8.45
CA SER A 72 -0.66 -10.60 8.17
C SER A 72 -0.59 -11.84 7.29
N PHE A 73 0.29 -11.84 6.30
CA PHE A 73 0.57 -13.03 5.50
C PHE A 73 1.09 -14.18 6.38
N LEU A 74 1.83 -13.84 7.43
CA LEU A 74 2.44 -14.81 8.34
C LEU A 74 1.44 -15.48 9.30
N GLU A 75 0.16 -15.03 9.32
CA GLU A 75 -0.91 -15.71 10.06
C GLU A 75 -1.43 -16.96 9.34
N CYS A 76 -1.15 -17.09 8.03
CA CYS A 76 -1.56 -18.26 7.26
C CYS A 76 -0.73 -19.49 7.60
N ASP A 77 -1.39 -20.65 7.66
CA ASP A 77 -0.72 -21.92 7.88
C ASP A 77 0.35 -22.18 6.82
N GLY A 78 1.58 -22.44 7.28
CA GLY A 78 2.72 -22.70 6.40
C GLY A 78 3.40 -21.47 5.80
N ALA A 79 2.88 -20.27 6.01
CA ALA A 79 3.53 -19.03 5.52
C ALA A 79 4.96 -18.87 6.04
N MET A 80 5.22 -19.26 7.30
CA MET A 80 6.54 -19.24 7.90
C MET A 80 7.57 -20.17 7.23
N GLU A 81 7.15 -21.05 6.34
CA GLU A 81 8.05 -21.92 5.57
C GLU A 81 8.55 -21.22 4.31
N VAL A 82 7.73 -20.37 3.69
CA VAL A 82 7.95 -19.83 2.34
C VAL A 82 8.05 -18.31 2.27
N ALA A 83 7.82 -17.57 3.38
CA ALA A 83 7.63 -16.13 3.29
C ALA A 83 8.41 -15.31 4.30
N ILE A 84 8.61 -14.05 3.92
CA ILE A 84 8.92 -12.94 4.82
C ILE A 84 7.92 -11.81 4.59
N GLU A 85 7.67 -11.05 5.66
CA GLU A 85 6.82 -9.87 5.64
C GLU A 85 7.64 -8.62 5.98
N MET A 86 7.46 -7.56 5.19
CA MET A 86 8.16 -6.28 5.35
C MET A 86 7.21 -5.25 5.96
N HIS A 87 7.63 -4.62 7.05
CA HIS A 87 6.87 -3.55 7.72
C HIS A 87 7.62 -2.23 7.68
N SER A 88 6.88 -1.15 7.61
CA SER A 88 7.42 0.21 7.57
C SER A 88 6.84 1.06 8.69
N LEU A 89 7.70 1.60 9.56
CA LEU A 89 7.28 2.56 10.59
C LEU A 89 6.93 3.93 9.99
N SER A 90 7.33 4.15 8.73
CA SER A 90 7.06 5.41 8.01
C SER A 90 5.58 5.77 7.96
N LYS A 91 4.68 4.76 7.81
CA LYS A 91 3.24 4.96 7.63
C LYS A 91 2.53 4.89 8.97
N THR A 92 2.72 3.79 9.70
CA THR A 92 2.08 3.52 10.99
C THR A 92 2.34 4.62 12.02
N TYR A 93 3.60 5.06 12.16
CA TYR A 93 4.01 6.02 13.18
C TYR A 93 4.37 7.39 12.62
N ASN A 94 4.02 7.67 11.36
CA ASN A 94 4.37 8.93 10.69
C ASN A 94 5.90 9.22 10.69
N MET A 95 6.71 8.17 10.64
CA MET A 95 8.18 8.20 10.72
C MET A 95 8.85 8.16 9.34
N THR A 96 8.25 8.76 8.32
CA THR A 96 8.77 8.71 6.94
C THR A 96 10.22 9.21 6.83
N GLY A 97 10.56 10.29 7.51
CA GLY A 97 11.92 10.86 7.52
C GLY A 97 12.95 10.04 8.31
N TRP A 98 12.53 9.12 9.17
CA TRP A 98 13.38 8.32 10.03
C TRP A 98 14.03 7.12 9.33
N ARG A 99 13.51 6.72 8.18
CA ARG A 99 14.03 5.65 7.32
C ARG A 99 14.24 4.33 8.04
N ILE A 100 13.19 3.82 8.71
CA ILE A 100 13.23 2.56 9.45
C ILE A 100 12.03 1.68 9.10
N GLY A 101 12.31 0.41 8.96
CA GLY A 101 11.37 -0.69 8.77
C GLY A 101 11.94 -1.97 9.33
N MET A 102 11.20 -3.05 9.24
CA MET A 102 11.62 -4.37 9.70
C MET A 102 11.15 -5.45 8.74
N ALA A 103 11.82 -6.60 8.76
CA ALA A 103 11.39 -7.82 8.09
C ALA A 103 11.27 -8.94 9.13
N CYS A 104 10.22 -9.74 9.04
CA CYS A 104 9.99 -10.92 9.86
C CYS A 104 9.48 -12.08 9.00
N GLY A 105 9.60 -13.31 9.49
CA GLY A 105 9.16 -14.50 8.77
C GLY A 105 10.18 -15.63 8.80
N ASN A 106 10.30 -16.36 7.72
CA ASN A 106 11.17 -17.54 7.62
C ASN A 106 12.60 -17.24 8.05
N ARG A 107 13.11 -18.05 8.97
CA ARG A 107 14.43 -17.86 9.60
C ARG A 107 15.57 -17.84 8.59
N ASP A 108 15.55 -18.75 7.63
CA ASP A 108 16.66 -18.92 6.69
C ASP A 108 16.65 -17.81 5.63
N ILE A 109 15.47 -17.38 5.21
CA ILE A 109 15.30 -16.22 4.31
C ILE A 109 15.79 -14.95 5.01
N ILE A 110 15.39 -14.72 6.26
CA ILE A 110 15.85 -13.57 7.06
C ILE A 110 17.38 -13.62 7.27
N ALA A 111 17.95 -14.79 7.50
CA ALA A 111 19.40 -14.94 7.61
C ALA A 111 20.11 -14.59 6.29
N GLY A 112 19.56 -15.02 5.16
CA GLY A 112 20.05 -14.67 3.83
C GLY A 112 19.97 -13.16 3.56
N LEU A 113 18.82 -12.54 3.84
CA LEU A 113 18.61 -11.09 3.73
C LEU A 113 19.63 -10.32 4.61
N SER A 114 19.82 -10.75 5.86
CA SER A 114 20.77 -10.12 6.78
C SER A 114 22.20 -10.17 6.26
N ARG A 115 22.64 -11.29 5.70
CA ARG A 115 23.97 -11.43 5.09
C ARG A 115 24.21 -10.44 3.95
N VAL A 116 23.23 -10.25 3.10
CA VAL A 116 23.32 -9.26 2.00
C VAL A 116 23.29 -7.85 2.58
N LYS A 117 22.32 -7.55 3.44
CA LYS A 117 22.08 -6.23 4.02
C LYS A 117 23.28 -5.69 4.77
N THR A 118 23.96 -6.50 5.58
CA THR A 118 25.18 -6.09 6.32
C THR A 118 26.37 -5.78 5.42
N ASN A 119 26.34 -6.19 4.15
CA ASN A 119 27.34 -5.82 3.15
C ASN A 119 26.92 -4.61 2.28
N VAL A 120 25.65 -4.18 2.38
CA VAL A 120 25.13 -3.00 1.67
C VAL A 120 25.28 -1.74 2.54
N ASP A 121 24.96 -1.83 3.83
CA ASP A 121 25.07 -0.72 4.76
C ASP A 121 25.35 -1.20 6.20
N SER A 122 25.76 -0.26 7.06
CA SER A 122 26.11 -0.53 8.47
C SER A 122 24.90 -0.59 9.43
N GLY A 123 23.68 -0.47 8.90
CA GLY A 123 22.45 -0.47 9.69
C GLY A 123 21.89 0.92 10.00
N VAL A 124 20.78 0.93 10.72
CA VAL A 124 20.09 2.16 11.11
C VAL A 124 20.75 2.73 12.37
N PHE A 125 20.90 4.05 12.44
CA PHE A 125 21.45 4.75 13.60
C PHE A 125 20.69 4.38 14.90
N ASP A 126 21.45 4.09 15.98
CA ASP A 126 20.91 3.55 17.24
C ASP A 126 19.77 4.37 17.84
N ALA A 127 19.83 5.70 17.75
CA ALA A 127 18.74 6.54 18.26
C ALA A 127 17.42 6.30 17.52
N VAL A 128 17.49 6.07 16.20
CA VAL A 128 16.33 5.73 15.38
C VAL A 128 15.79 4.34 15.74
N GLN A 129 16.68 3.37 15.99
CA GLN A 129 16.26 2.03 16.44
C GLN A 129 15.56 2.09 17.79
N LYS A 130 16.10 2.84 18.77
CA LYS A 130 15.47 3.04 20.09
C LYS A 130 14.10 3.72 19.97
N ALA A 131 13.99 4.72 19.12
CA ALA A 131 12.68 5.35 18.84
C ALA A 131 11.67 4.36 18.23
N ALA A 132 12.13 3.49 17.31
CA ALA A 132 11.30 2.44 16.74
C ALA A 132 10.82 1.44 17.80
N VAL A 133 11.70 0.98 18.67
CA VAL A 133 11.34 0.10 19.81
C VAL A 133 10.28 0.78 20.67
N THR A 134 10.48 2.05 21.01
CA THR A 134 9.50 2.81 21.80
C THR A 134 8.15 2.92 21.09
N ALA A 135 8.14 3.17 19.78
CA ALA A 135 6.92 3.25 19.00
C ALA A 135 6.17 1.91 18.95
N LEU A 136 6.89 0.81 18.74
CA LEU A 136 6.32 -0.53 18.63
C LEU A 136 5.80 -1.08 19.97
N SER A 137 6.49 -0.80 21.07
CA SER A 137 6.16 -1.33 22.41
C SER A 137 5.33 -0.38 23.27
N GLY A 138 5.17 0.87 22.86
CA GLY A 138 4.40 1.89 23.57
C GLY A 138 2.90 1.84 23.29
N PRO A 139 2.12 2.78 23.88
CA PRO A 139 0.70 2.94 23.58
C PRO A 139 0.46 3.23 22.10
N GLN A 140 -0.59 2.63 21.53
CA GLN A 140 -0.93 2.77 20.10
C GLN A 140 -1.99 3.85 19.82
N ASP A 141 -2.33 4.67 20.82
CA ASP A 141 -3.35 5.73 20.69
C ASP A 141 -3.04 6.72 19.55
N ALA A 142 -1.75 7.02 19.34
CA ALA A 142 -1.31 7.89 18.25
C ALA A 142 -1.58 7.30 16.86
N VAL A 143 -1.44 5.97 16.70
CA VAL A 143 -1.76 5.25 15.46
C VAL A 143 -3.26 5.33 15.20
N HIS A 144 -4.09 5.02 16.21
CA HIS A 144 -5.54 5.12 16.10
C HIS A 144 -6.00 6.56 15.79
N ALA A 145 -5.34 7.56 16.40
CA ALA A 145 -5.64 8.96 16.10
C ALA A 145 -5.30 9.33 14.65
N ALA A 146 -4.15 8.88 14.15
CA ALA A 146 -3.75 9.09 12.77
C ALA A 146 -4.73 8.41 11.78
N CYS A 147 -5.17 7.17 12.07
CA CYS A 147 -6.17 6.48 11.25
C CYS A 147 -7.49 7.25 11.17
N ARG A 148 -7.98 7.79 12.29
CA ARG A 148 -9.19 8.64 12.28
C ARG A 148 -9.03 9.88 11.39
N VAL A 149 -7.88 10.53 11.44
CA VAL A 149 -7.58 11.69 10.58
C VAL A 149 -7.55 11.28 9.10
N TYR A 150 -6.95 10.14 8.75
CA TYR A 150 -6.94 9.66 7.37
C TYR A 150 -8.33 9.22 6.92
N GLN A 151 -9.12 8.61 7.78
CA GLN A 151 -10.51 8.25 7.48
C GLN A 151 -11.36 9.48 7.18
N GLU A 152 -11.29 10.54 7.99
CA GLU A 152 -11.95 11.81 7.73
C GLU A 152 -11.56 12.40 6.36
N ARG A 153 -10.26 12.42 6.07
CA ARG A 153 -9.74 12.92 4.78
C ARG A 153 -10.22 12.09 3.59
N ARG A 154 -10.24 10.76 3.75
CA ARG A 154 -10.80 9.83 2.76
C ARG A 154 -12.26 10.16 2.49
N ASP A 155 -13.05 10.28 3.54
CA ASP A 155 -14.48 10.49 3.44
C ASP A 155 -14.82 11.82 2.76
N VAL A 156 -14.05 12.88 3.07
CA VAL A 156 -14.18 14.19 2.40
C VAL A 156 -13.87 14.08 0.90
N LEU A 157 -12.74 13.44 0.54
CA LEU A 157 -12.34 13.35 -0.87
C LEU A 157 -13.29 12.45 -1.66
N VAL A 158 -13.60 11.25 -1.15
CA VAL A 158 -14.46 10.29 -1.85
C VAL A 158 -15.84 10.88 -2.07
N ARG A 159 -16.46 11.45 -1.03
CA ARG A 159 -17.78 12.09 -1.15
C ARG A 159 -17.74 13.21 -2.19
N GLY A 160 -16.75 14.10 -2.10
CA GLY A 160 -16.65 15.22 -3.03
C GLY A 160 -16.47 14.78 -4.48
N LEU A 161 -15.63 13.77 -4.74
CA LEU A 161 -15.45 13.22 -6.08
C LEU A 161 -16.73 12.53 -6.59
N CYS A 162 -17.42 11.77 -5.74
CA CYS A 162 -18.72 11.16 -6.11
C CYS A 162 -19.79 12.23 -6.42
N ASP A 163 -19.87 13.31 -5.65
CA ASP A 163 -20.79 14.42 -5.88
C ASP A 163 -20.51 15.13 -7.22
N LEU A 164 -19.26 15.11 -7.69
CA LEU A 164 -18.85 15.59 -9.01
C LEU A 164 -19.05 14.57 -10.14
N GLY A 165 -19.60 13.39 -9.86
CA GLY A 165 -19.91 12.36 -10.84
C GLY A 165 -18.83 11.32 -11.10
N PHE A 166 -17.70 11.38 -10.39
CA PHE A 166 -16.67 10.34 -10.53
C PHE A 166 -17.06 9.06 -9.80
N ALA A 167 -16.78 7.91 -10.41
CA ALA A 167 -16.96 6.60 -9.78
C ALA A 167 -15.75 6.28 -8.90
N VAL A 168 -15.89 6.45 -7.58
CA VAL A 168 -14.83 6.22 -6.62
C VAL A 168 -15.34 5.41 -5.44
N ASP A 169 -14.69 4.26 -5.19
CA ASP A 169 -14.96 3.47 -4.00
C ASP A 169 -14.11 3.96 -2.82
N ALA A 170 -14.72 3.98 -1.61
CA ALA A 170 -13.99 4.30 -0.40
C ALA A 170 -13.05 3.15 -0.04
N PRO A 171 -11.72 3.36 -0.04
CA PRO A 171 -10.78 2.30 0.31
C PRO A 171 -10.89 1.92 1.79
N LYS A 172 -10.66 0.65 2.08
CA LYS A 172 -10.63 0.12 3.46
C LYS A 172 -9.30 0.36 4.17
N ALA A 173 -8.25 0.66 3.43
CA ALA A 173 -6.90 0.85 3.96
C ALA A 173 -6.06 1.74 3.05
N THR A 174 -4.86 2.09 3.49
CA THR A 174 -3.91 3.04 2.92
C THR A 174 -4.35 4.50 3.06
N PHE A 175 -3.52 5.43 2.62
CA PHE A 175 -3.90 6.84 2.51
C PHE A 175 -3.91 7.31 1.05
N TYR A 176 -4.34 6.42 0.15
CA TYR A 176 -4.50 6.72 -1.27
C TYR A 176 -5.93 6.49 -1.72
N ILE A 177 -6.33 7.23 -2.75
CA ILE A 177 -7.52 6.98 -3.55
C ILE A 177 -7.07 6.68 -4.96
N TRP A 178 -7.51 5.56 -5.50
CA TRP A 178 -7.24 5.12 -6.86
C TRP A 178 -8.50 5.28 -7.69
N MET A 179 -8.50 6.25 -8.59
CA MET A 179 -9.69 6.65 -9.34
C MET A 179 -9.48 6.39 -10.83
N ALA A 180 -10.47 5.77 -11.47
CA ALA A 180 -10.49 5.57 -12.91
C ALA A 180 -10.75 6.90 -13.63
N VAL A 181 -10.05 7.11 -14.75
CA VAL A 181 -10.16 8.25 -15.66
C VAL A 181 -9.92 7.79 -17.10
N ASP A 182 -10.39 8.54 -18.10
CA ASP A 182 -10.18 8.17 -19.49
C ASP A 182 -8.73 8.28 -19.94
N ASP A 183 -8.06 9.37 -19.60
CA ASP A 183 -6.65 9.63 -19.88
C ASP A 183 -5.97 10.18 -18.63
N CYS A 184 -5.15 9.34 -17.99
CA CYS A 184 -4.52 9.68 -16.72
C CYS A 184 -3.49 10.81 -16.83
N MET A 185 -2.83 10.96 -17.97
CA MET A 185 -1.86 12.03 -18.18
C MET A 185 -2.55 13.36 -18.45
N ALA A 186 -3.56 13.37 -19.33
CA ALA A 186 -4.34 14.58 -19.60
C ALA A 186 -5.06 15.06 -18.34
N PHE A 187 -5.69 14.14 -17.59
CA PHE A 187 -6.37 14.46 -16.33
C PHE A 187 -5.40 15.05 -15.29
N ALA A 188 -4.25 14.42 -15.06
CA ALA A 188 -3.26 14.90 -14.10
C ALA A 188 -2.68 16.27 -14.50
N THR A 189 -2.43 16.48 -15.79
CA THR A 189 -1.93 17.75 -16.34
C THR A 189 -2.95 18.86 -16.14
N ARG A 190 -4.22 18.62 -16.48
CA ARG A 190 -5.30 19.60 -16.29
C ARG A 190 -5.47 19.98 -14.81
N LEU A 191 -5.47 18.98 -13.90
CA LEU A 191 -5.55 19.28 -12.47
C LEU A 191 -4.37 20.15 -11.98
N LEU A 192 -3.18 19.93 -12.51
CA LEU A 192 -2.01 20.73 -12.17
C LEU A 192 -2.13 22.17 -12.72
N ASP A 193 -2.41 22.31 -13.99
CA ASP A 193 -2.35 23.60 -14.69
C ASP A 193 -3.55 24.50 -14.37
N GLU A 194 -4.75 23.92 -14.28
CA GLU A 194 -5.99 24.68 -14.13
C GLU A 194 -6.46 24.79 -12.68
N ALA A 195 -6.14 23.77 -11.82
CA ALA A 195 -6.57 23.76 -10.43
C ALA A 195 -5.42 23.81 -9.40
N GLY A 196 -4.16 23.72 -9.82
CA GLY A 196 -3.01 23.66 -8.92
C GLY A 196 -3.01 22.44 -8.01
N ILE A 197 -3.55 21.29 -8.50
CA ILE A 197 -3.67 20.03 -7.77
C ILE A 197 -2.71 19.01 -8.37
N VAL A 198 -1.86 18.43 -7.53
CA VAL A 198 -0.92 17.37 -7.95
C VAL A 198 -1.52 16.01 -7.60
N VAL A 199 -1.73 15.19 -8.62
CA VAL A 199 -2.05 13.76 -8.51
C VAL A 199 -0.99 12.95 -9.23
N THR A 200 -0.88 11.66 -8.93
CA THR A 200 0.05 10.79 -9.66
C THR A 200 -0.70 10.06 -10.76
N PRO A 201 -0.35 10.26 -12.05
CA PRO A 201 -0.94 9.50 -13.14
C PRO A 201 -0.57 8.02 -12.99
N GLY A 202 -1.54 7.15 -13.24
CA GLY A 202 -1.39 5.72 -12.96
C GLY A 202 -0.36 5.03 -13.83
N ILE A 203 -0.12 5.53 -15.04
CA ILE A 203 0.95 5.03 -15.92
C ILE A 203 2.34 5.09 -15.24
N GLY A 204 2.54 5.98 -14.26
CA GLY A 204 3.76 6.06 -13.46
C GLY A 204 4.02 4.82 -12.59
N PHE A 205 3.02 3.95 -12.41
CA PHE A 205 3.12 2.67 -11.70
C PHE A 205 3.21 1.46 -12.64
N GLY A 206 3.30 1.70 -13.93
CA GLY A 206 3.34 0.69 -14.97
C GLY A 206 2.12 0.71 -15.89
N SER A 207 2.18 -0.06 -16.98
CA SER A 207 1.12 -0.08 -17.99
C SER A 207 -0.27 -0.50 -17.48
N GLY A 208 -0.32 -1.28 -16.41
CA GLY A 208 -1.60 -1.65 -15.77
C GLY A 208 -2.27 -0.50 -15.01
N GLY A 209 -1.56 0.61 -14.79
CA GLY A 209 -2.10 1.81 -14.17
C GLY A 209 -2.64 2.84 -15.15
N ASP A 210 -2.50 2.60 -16.45
CA ASP A 210 -3.11 3.47 -17.45
C ASP A 210 -4.63 3.53 -17.27
N GLY A 211 -5.22 4.71 -17.47
CA GLY A 211 -6.64 4.93 -17.16
C GLY A 211 -6.96 5.15 -15.68
N TYR A 212 -5.96 5.40 -14.83
CA TYR A 212 -6.17 5.70 -13.41
C TYR A 212 -5.32 6.88 -12.94
N VAL A 213 -5.75 7.53 -11.86
CA VAL A 213 -4.95 8.50 -11.09
C VAL A 213 -4.97 8.16 -9.61
N ARG A 214 -3.84 8.46 -8.91
CA ARG A 214 -3.73 8.29 -7.47
C ARG A 214 -3.73 9.64 -6.76
N PHE A 215 -4.72 9.85 -5.90
CA PHE A 215 -4.71 10.91 -4.90
C PHE A 215 -4.03 10.45 -3.60
N ALA A 216 -3.43 11.39 -2.86
CA ALA A 216 -2.84 11.12 -1.55
C ALA A 216 -3.51 11.97 -0.47
N LEU A 217 -3.95 11.32 0.61
CA LEU A 217 -4.65 11.94 1.76
C LEU A 217 -3.70 12.64 2.73
N THR A 218 -2.59 13.19 2.25
CA THR A 218 -1.51 13.76 3.08
C THR A 218 -1.73 15.24 3.44
N ARG A 219 -2.83 15.84 2.99
CA ARG A 219 -3.24 17.21 3.32
C ARG A 219 -4.39 17.22 4.30
N SER A 220 -4.62 18.34 5.00
CA SER A 220 -5.76 18.48 5.93
C SER A 220 -7.10 18.34 5.20
N ALA A 221 -8.15 17.94 5.92
CA ALA A 221 -9.50 17.80 5.36
C ALA A 221 -9.99 19.10 4.69
N GLY A 222 -9.68 20.27 5.26
CA GLY A 222 -10.02 21.56 4.64
C GLY A 222 -9.32 21.81 3.31
N ARG A 223 -8.03 21.41 3.19
CA ARG A 223 -7.31 21.51 1.89
C ARG A 223 -7.82 20.52 0.87
N ILE A 224 -8.27 19.35 1.31
CA ILE A 224 -8.89 18.35 0.44
C ILE A 224 -10.25 18.86 -0.06
N HIS A 225 -11.06 19.45 0.83
CA HIS A 225 -12.32 20.08 0.45
C HIS A 225 -12.12 21.19 -0.60
N GLU A 226 -11.18 22.09 -0.36
CA GLU A 226 -10.80 23.14 -1.33
C GLU A 226 -10.37 22.53 -2.68
N ALA A 227 -9.63 21.41 -2.67
CA ALA A 227 -9.26 20.72 -3.91
C ALA A 227 -10.48 20.20 -4.65
N VAL A 228 -11.45 19.59 -3.95
CA VAL A 228 -12.72 19.14 -4.55
C VAL A 228 -13.48 20.30 -5.18
N GLU A 229 -13.60 21.44 -4.50
CA GLU A 229 -14.25 22.63 -5.05
C GLU A 229 -13.60 23.12 -6.36
N ARG A 230 -12.24 23.12 -6.39
CA ARG A 230 -11.49 23.50 -7.60
C ARG A 230 -11.68 22.49 -8.75
N ILE A 231 -11.74 21.19 -8.45
CA ILE A 231 -12.05 20.16 -9.46
C ILE A 231 -13.44 20.38 -10.03
N GLY A 232 -14.43 20.68 -9.18
CA GLY A 232 -15.81 20.98 -9.61
C GLY A 232 -15.97 22.22 -10.46
N GLY A 233 -14.98 23.12 -10.45
CA GLY A 233 -14.93 24.28 -11.34
C GLY A 233 -14.35 24.01 -12.73
N LEU A 234 -13.85 22.78 -12.96
CA LEU A 234 -13.28 22.38 -14.24
C LEU A 234 -14.34 21.66 -15.10
N ASP A 235 -14.25 21.78 -16.40
CA ASP A 235 -15.03 21.01 -17.39
C ASP A 235 -14.23 19.72 -17.71
N LEU A 236 -14.39 18.72 -16.83
CA LEU A 236 -13.61 17.46 -16.86
C LEU A 236 -14.41 16.33 -17.47
#